data_f6fa56bc9f195bf4e44006fd440b09b9
#
_entry.id   f6fa56bc9f195bf4e44006fd440b09b9
#
_cell.length_a   1.000
_cell.length_b   1.000
_cell.length_c   1.000
_cell.angle_alpha   90.00
_cell.angle_beta   90.00
_cell.angle_gamma   90.00
#
_symmetry.space_group_name_H-M   'P 1'
#
loop_
_entity.id
_entity.type
_entity.pdbx_description
1 polymer ?
#
loop_
_entity_poly.entity_id
_entity_poly.type
_entity_poly.pdbx_seq_one_letter_code
_entity_poly.pdbx_strand_id
1 'polypeptide(L)'
;MCKWKEILIRPDDSLEHAIKVLHEGGCRVALVVDEYNKLLGMVTDGDIRRALIKKMTMDSEIRLVMNSEPIKANDLLSHKDLLSLMTEKSLIHMPIVDKFGALIGLETLQHLVKSSSRGNPVLLMAGGFGTRLYPLTKNTPKPLLKVGKKPILETIISQFAEHGFYNFYISTHFESEQIKKYFKDGSQYGINIQYMYEDEPLGTAGSLGLLPKNV
;
A
#
# COMPACT_ATOMS: atom_id res chain seq x y z
N MET A 1 3.18 5.28 2.56
CA MET A 1 1.81 4.96 3.03
C MET A 1 1.55 5.76 4.29
N CYS A 2 0.44 6.47 4.36
CA CYS A 2 0.07 7.23 5.55
C CYS A 2 -0.15 6.26 6.73
N LYS A 3 0.50 6.51 7.85
CA LYS A 3 0.33 5.71 9.06
C LYS A 3 -0.86 6.23 9.87
N TRP A 4 -2.05 5.95 9.39
CA TRP A 4 -3.28 6.50 9.93
C TRP A 4 -3.47 6.32 11.45
N LYS A 5 -2.85 5.33 12.07
CA LYS A 5 -2.88 5.14 13.54
C LYS A 5 -2.13 6.21 14.30
N GLU A 6 -1.19 6.89 13.66
CA GLU A 6 -0.38 7.97 14.28
C GLU A 6 -1.07 9.34 14.19
N ILE A 7 -2.20 9.44 13.47
CA ILE A 7 -2.95 10.68 13.28
C ILE A 7 -4.35 10.66 13.92
N LEU A 8 -4.54 9.78 14.90
CA LEU A 8 -5.77 9.71 15.68
C LEU A 8 -5.75 10.75 16.80
N ILE A 9 -6.85 11.48 16.94
CA ILE A 9 -7.07 12.46 18.01
C ILE A 9 -8.47 12.29 18.62
N ARG A 10 -8.68 12.89 19.78
CA ARG A 10 -9.94 12.88 20.51
C ARG A 10 -10.74 14.17 20.28
N PRO A 11 -12.07 14.16 20.44
CA PRO A 11 -12.90 15.35 20.25
C PRO A 11 -12.64 16.46 21.26
N ASP A 12 -12.09 16.14 22.42
CA ASP A 12 -11.69 17.03 23.52
C ASP A 12 -10.22 17.48 23.46
N ASP A 13 -9.44 16.95 22.50
CA ASP A 13 -8.10 17.45 22.24
C ASP A 13 -8.15 18.92 21.77
N SER A 14 -7.05 19.65 22.02
CA SER A 14 -6.93 21.07 21.66
C SER A 14 -6.59 21.25 20.16
N LEU A 15 -6.93 22.41 19.63
CA LEU A 15 -6.52 22.84 18.29
C LEU A 15 -5.00 22.78 18.11
N GLU A 16 -4.22 23.16 19.14
CA GLU A 16 -2.76 23.05 19.12
C GLU A 16 -2.30 21.59 18.92
N HIS A 17 -2.90 20.66 19.65
CA HIS A 17 -2.58 19.24 19.50
C HIS A 17 -2.86 18.73 18.10
N ALA A 18 -4.02 19.09 17.54
CA ALA A 18 -4.36 18.69 16.17
C ALA A 18 -3.38 19.24 15.14
N ILE A 19 -2.91 20.48 15.28
CA ILE A 19 -1.88 21.08 14.41
C ILE A 19 -0.58 20.28 14.48
N LYS A 20 -0.13 19.88 15.67
CA LYS A 20 1.07 19.05 15.84
C LYS A 20 0.90 17.70 15.13
N VAL A 21 -0.23 17.01 15.33
CA VAL A 21 -0.53 15.73 14.69
C VAL A 21 -0.58 15.85 13.17
N LEU A 22 -1.18 16.90 12.63
CA LEU A 22 -1.19 17.17 11.18
C LEU A 22 0.22 17.36 10.61
N HIS A 23 1.08 18.06 11.34
CA HIS A 23 2.45 18.33 10.94
C HIS A 23 3.33 17.06 10.99
N GLU A 24 3.31 16.34 12.11
CA GLU A 24 4.16 15.17 12.37
C GLU A 24 3.69 13.94 11.59
N GLY A 25 2.37 13.75 11.46
CA GLY A 25 1.78 12.59 10.79
C GLY A 25 1.99 12.53 9.28
N GLY A 26 2.40 13.63 8.65
CA GLY A 26 2.71 13.71 7.21
C GLY A 26 1.53 13.48 6.26
N CYS A 27 0.33 13.26 6.80
CA CYS A 27 -0.87 12.96 6.02
C CYS A 27 -1.75 14.18 5.75
N ARG A 28 -1.46 15.33 6.39
CA ARG A 28 -2.25 16.58 6.30
C ARG A 28 -3.72 16.42 6.70
N VAL A 29 -4.00 15.44 7.53
CA VAL A 29 -5.32 15.12 8.07
C VAL A 29 -5.15 14.49 9.44
N ALA A 30 -6.06 14.78 10.37
CA ALA A 30 -6.21 14.06 11.62
C ALA A 30 -7.62 13.44 11.68
N LEU A 31 -7.71 12.24 12.24
CA LEU A 31 -8.96 11.48 12.35
C LEU A 31 -9.44 11.54 13.78
N VAL A 32 -10.64 12.07 13.99
CA VAL A 32 -11.23 12.21 15.32
C VAL A 32 -12.05 10.97 15.64
N VAL A 33 -11.69 10.27 16.72
CA VAL A 33 -12.33 9.02 17.12
C VAL A 33 -12.71 9.04 18.60
N ASP A 34 -13.74 8.24 18.96
CA ASP A 34 -14.09 7.97 20.35
C ASP A 34 -13.18 6.88 20.98
N GLU A 35 -13.46 6.53 22.24
CA GLU A 35 -12.73 5.49 22.99
C GLU A 35 -12.82 4.09 22.36
N TYR A 36 -13.83 3.84 21.53
CA TYR A 36 -14.04 2.58 20.79
C TYR A 36 -13.50 2.62 19.35
N ASN A 37 -12.68 3.63 18.99
CA ASN A 37 -12.20 3.88 17.63
C ASN A 37 -13.30 4.16 16.59
N LYS A 38 -14.50 4.54 17.00
CA LYS A 38 -15.54 4.96 16.07
C LYS A 38 -15.18 6.34 15.50
N LEU A 39 -15.29 6.50 14.19
CA LEU A 39 -15.02 7.77 13.54
C LEU A 39 -16.09 8.80 13.89
N LEU A 40 -15.67 9.89 14.55
CA LEU A 40 -16.51 11.04 14.92
C LEU A 40 -16.36 12.20 13.96
N GLY A 41 -15.20 12.35 13.33
CA GLY A 41 -14.94 13.45 12.42
C GLY A 41 -13.53 13.40 11.84
N MET A 42 -13.20 14.46 11.12
CA MET A 42 -11.90 14.64 10.46
C MET A 42 -11.51 16.12 10.53
N VAL A 43 -10.21 16.37 10.69
CA VAL A 43 -9.62 17.71 10.69
C VAL A 43 -8.55 17.80 9.63
N THR A 44 -8.61 18.84 8.81
CA THR A 44 -7.63 19.14 7.75
C THR A 44 -7.03 20.53 7.94
N ASP A 45 -5.98 20.87 7.19
CA ASP A 45 -5.41 22.23 7.16
C ASP A 45 -6.49 23.31 6.87
N GLY A 46 -7.49 22.96 6.06
CA GLY A 46 -8.61 23.84 5.73
C GLY A 46 -9.50 24.13 6.95
N ASP A 47 -9.73 23.13 7.80
CA ASP A 47 -10.52 23.27 9.02
C ASP A 47 -9.80 24.14 10.04
N ILE A 48 -8.49 23.90 10.22
CA ILE A 48 -7.61 24.73 11.06
C ILE A 48 -7.66 26.18 10.62
N ARG A 49 -7.50 26.45 9.31
CA ARG A 49 -7.54 27.80 8.78
C ARG A 49 -8.87 28.47 9.03
N ARG A 50 -10.00 27.76 8.84
CA ARG A 50 -11.35 28.29 9.14
C ARG A 50 -11.54 28.61 10.62
N ALA A 51 -11.00 27.78 11.53
CA ALA A 51 -11.04 28.02 12.95
C ALA A 51 -10.27 29.29 13.33
N LEU A 52 -9.06 29.50 12.79
CA LEU A 52 -8.26 30.68 13.02
C LEU A 52 -8.94 31.97 12.49
N ILE A 53 -9.57 31.91 11.31
CA ILE A 53 -10.37 33.04 10.77
C ILE A 53 -11.52 33.38 11.71
N LYS A 54 -12.14 32.39 12.36
CA LYS A 54 -13.19 32.58 13.37
C LYS A 54 -12.63 33.03 14.73
N LYS A 55 -11.32 33.30 14.81
CA LYS A 55 -10.62 33.74 16.05
C LYS A 55 -10.69 32.70 17.18
N MET A 56 -10.80 31.42 16.87
CA MET A 56 -10.68 30.35 17.86
C MET A 56 -9.26 30.29 18.42
N THR A 57 -9.14 29.98 19.71
CA THR A 57 -7.85 29.88 20.40
C THR A 57 -7.22 28.52 20.23
N MET A 58 -5.93 28.40 20.52
CA MET A 58 -5.20 27.13 20.44
C MET A 58 -5.72 26.06 21.42
N ASP A 59 -6.36 26.48 22.51
CA ASP A 59 -6.97 25.61 23.51
C ASP A 59 -8.40 25.17 23.15
N SER A 60 -8.95 25.66 22.00
CA SER A 60 -10.28 25.27 21.57
C SER A 60 -10.37 23.78 21.28
N GLU A 61 -11.43 23.14 21.75
CA GLU A 61 -11.65 21.69 21.53
C GLU A 61 -11.92 21.35 20.06
N ILE A 62 -11.37 20.23 19.61
CA ILE A 62 -11.45 19.78 18.22
C ILE A 62 -12.90 19.51 17.77
N ARG A 63 -13.80 19.11 18.68
CA ARG A 63 -15.22 18.93 18.34
C ARG A 63 -15.87 20.17 17.74
N LEU A 64 -15.36 21.36 18.04
CA LEU A 64 -15.84 22.66 17.53
C LEU A 64 -15.25 23.01 16.15
N VAL A 65 -14.20 22.32 15.74
CA VAL A 65 -13.40 22.62 14.53
C VAL A 65 -13.56 21.55 13.45
N MET A 66 -13.71 20.30 13.85
CA MET A 66 -13.73 19.14 12.95
C MET A 66 -14.92 19.19 11.98
N ASN A 67 -14.74 18.59 10.81
CA ASN A 67 -15.86 18.13 10.00
C ASN A 67 -16.45 16.87 10.65
N SER A 68 -17.65 16.99 11.23
CA SER A 68 -18.33 15.88 11.94
C SER A 68 -18.98 14.87 11.01
N GLU A 69 -19.13 15.20 9.71
CA GLU A 69 -19.73 14.32 8.70
C GLU A 69 -18.78 14.11 7.51
N PRO A 70 -17.57 13.55 7.73
CA PRO A 70 -16.67 13.29 6.62
C PRO A 70 -17.26 12.21 5.72
N ILE A 71 -17.04 12.34 4.42
CA ILE A 71 -17.33 11.25 3.49
C ILE A 71 -16.39 10.11 3.84
N LYS A 72 -16.97 8.93 4.07
CA LYS A 72 -16.27 7.70 4.47
C LYS A 72 -16.71 6.55 3.60
N ALA A 73 -15.85 5.56 3.46
CA ALA A 73 -16.14 4.33 2.73
C ALA A 73 -16.12 3.13 3.68
N ASN A 74 -16.75 2.04 3.28
CA ASN A 74 -16.62 0.74 3.95
C ASN A 74 -15.52 -0.10 3.29
N ASP A 75 -15.11 -1.17 3.95
CA ASP A 75 -14.09 -2.12 3.50
C ASP A 75 -14.51 -2.99 2.30
N LEU A 76 -15.77 -2.89 1.85
CA LEU A 76 -16.30 -3.65 0.72
C LEU A 76 -16.12 -2.95 -0.63
N LEU A 77 -15.82 -1.64 -0.62
CA LEU A 77 -15.62 -0.90 -1.86
C LEU A 77 -14.33 -1.30 -2.55
N SER A 78 -14.45 -1.59 -3.86
CA SER A 78 -13.26 -1.89 -4.66
C SER A 78 -12.35 -0.66 -4.79
N HIS A 79 -11.06 -0.89 -5.02
CA HIS A 79 -10.07 0.16 -5.29
C HIS A 79 -10.52 1.10 -6.42
N LYS A 80 -11.13 0.57 -7.47
CA LYS A 80 -11.66 1.34 -8.61
C LYS A 80 -12.80 2.24 -8.20
N ASP A 81 -13.73 1.73 -7.39
CA ASP A 81 -14.89 2.51 -6.93
C ASP A 81 -14.47 3.60 -5.95
N LEU A 82 -13.51 3.31 -5.05
CA LEU A 82 -12.90 4.30 -4.17
C LEU A 82 -12.23 5.43 -4.97
N LEU A 83 -11.43 5.08 -5.98
CA LEU A 83 -10.77 6.07 -6.83
C LEU A 83 -11.80 6.94 -7.58
N SER A 84 -12.84 6.32 -8.13
CA SER A 84 -13.92 7.04 -8.82
C SER A 84 -14.64 8.01 -7.87
N LEU A 85 -15.03 7.53 -6.68
CA LEU A 85 -15.71 8.33 -5.68
C LEU A 85 -14.86 9.51 -5.20
N MET A 86 -13.59 9.27 -4.90
CA MET A 86 -12.67 10.31 -4.45
C MET A 86 -12.42 11.35 -5.54
N THR A 87 -12.33 10.94 -6.79
CA THR A 87 -12.16 11.84 -7.93
C THR A 87 -13.41 12.68 -8.17
N GLU A 88 -14.59 12.07 -8.20
CA GLU A 88 -15.87 12.76 -8.39
C GLU A 88 -16.12 13.80 -7.31
N LYS A 89 -15.85 13.45 -6.05
CA LYS A 89 -16.06 14.34 -4.90
C LYS A 89 -14.86 15.24 -4.59
N SER A 90 -13.79 15.20 -5.39
CA SER A 90 -12.54 15.95 -5.18
C SER A 90 -11.95 15.73 -3.78
N LEU A 91 -11.97 14.48 -3.30
CA LEU A 91 -11.48 14.12 -1.98
C LEU A 91 -10.01 13.71 -2.06
N ILE A 92 -9.20 14.19 -1.12
CA ILE A 92 -7.79 13.81 -0.97
C ILE A 92 -7.65 12.64 0.00
N HIS A 93 -8.53 12.58 1.02
CA HIS A 93 -8.53 11.58 2.08
C HIS A 93 -9.90 10.93 2.19
N MET A 94 -9.92 9.61 2.40
CA MET A 94 -11.13 8.82 2.59
C MET A 94 -10.94 7.89 3.80
N PRO A 95 -11.55 8.19 4.95
CA PRO A 95 -11.61 7.25 6.07
C PRO A 95 -12.35 5.98 5.67
N ILE A 96 -11.79 4.84 6.04
CA ILE A 96 -12.40 3.52 5.84
C ILE A 96 -12.92 3.03 7.18
N VAL A 97 -14.20 2.67 7.22
CA VAL A 97 -14.86 2.18 8.42
C VAL A 97 -15.44 0.78 8.20
N ASP A 98 -15.53 0.02 9.27
CA ASP A 98 -16.25 -1.26 9.26
C ASP A 98 -17.78 -1.05 9.33
N LYS A 99 -18.52 -2.16 9.33
CA LYS A 99 -19.99 -2.17 9.42
C LYS A 99 -20.55 -1.57 10.72
N PHE A 100 -19.74 -1.41 11.75
CA PHE A 100 -20.11 -0.81 13.04
C PHE A 100 -19.71 0.69 13.13
N GLY A 101 -19.02 1.20 12.11
CA GLY A 101 -18.52 2.57 12.07
C GLY A 101 -17.16 2.76 12.75
N ALA A 102 -16.49 1.68 13.15
CA ALA A 102 -15.14 1.75 13.67
C ALA A 102 -14.15 2.02 12.53
N LEU A 103 -13.19 2.90 12.79
CA LEU A 103 -12.16 3.27 11.82
C LEU A 103 -11.16 2.11 11.67
N ILE A 104 -11.01 1.62 10.43
CA ILE A 104 -10.13 0.51 10.08
C ILE A 104 -9.02 0.92 9.11
N GLY A 105 -9.11 2.11 8.50
CA GLY A 105 -8.11 2.57 7.55
C GLY A 105 -8.30 4.02 7.11
N LEU A 106 -7.32 4.49 6.35
CA LEU A 106 -7.38 5.76 5.63
C LEU A 106 -6.80 5.56 4.23
N GLU A 107 -7.60 5.82 3.22
CA GLU A 107 -7.12 5.89 1.84
C GLU A 107 -6.85 7.33 1.43
N THR A 108 -5.83 7.51 0.60
CA THR A 108 -5.49 8.80 0.01
C THR A 108 -5.59 8.73 -1.50
N LEU A 109 -6.05 9.79 -2.15
CA LEU A 109 -6.13 9.84 -3.61
C LEU A 109 -4.77 9.54 -4.25
N GLN A 110 -3.68 10.04 -3.66
CA GLN A 110 -2.33 9.78 -4.15
C GLN A 110 -1.97 8.29 -4.09
N HIS A 111 -2.35 7.58 -3.04
CA HIS A 111 -2.13 6.13 -2.91
C HIS A 111 -2.94 5.36 -3.94
N LEU A 112 -4.23 5.68 -4.08
CA LEU A 112 -5.12 5.05 -5.04
C LEU A 112 -4.68 5.26 -6.51
N VAL A 113 -4.21 6.46 -6.86
CA VAL A 113 -3.68 6.76 -8.21
C VAL A 113 -2.37 5.98 -8.47
N LYS A 114 -1.49 5.89 -7.47
CA LYS A 114 -0.24 5.10 -7.60
C LYS A 114 -0.49 3.61 -7.68
N SER A 115 -1.47 3.10 -6.94
CA SER A 115 -1.85 1.69 -6.91
C SER A 115 -2.91 1.32 -7.95
N SER A 116 -3.20 2.21 -8.93
CA SER A 116 -4.07 1.86 -10.04
C SER A 116 -3.53 0.61 -10.72
N SER A 117 -4.30 -0.47 -10.67
CA SER A 117 -3.97 -1.79 -11.17
C SER A 117 -3.45 -1.72 -12.62
N ARG A 118 -2.18 -2.10 -12.81
CA ARG A 118 -1.54 -2.17 -14.13
C ARG A 118 -1.63 -3.59 -14.65
N GLY A 119 -2.39 -3.80 -15.70
CA GLY A 119 -2.55 -5.10 -16.36
C GLY A 119 -1.30 -5.60 -17.10
N ASN A 120 -0.28 -4.74 -17.24
CA ASN A 120 0.97 -5.13 -17.89
C ASN A 120 1.64 -6.28 -17.13
N PRO A 121 2.06 -7.35 -17.80
CA PRO A 121 2.81 -8.43 -17.17
C PRO A 121 4.22 -7.97 -16.78
N VAL A 122 4.71 -8.47 -15.65
CA VAL A 122 6.08 -8.28 -15.18
C VAL A 122 6.81 -9.62 -15.30
N LEU A 123 7.82 -9.70 -16.15
CA LEU A 123 8.67 -10.88 -16.25
C LEU A 123 9.89 -10.70 -15.33
N LEU A 124 10.06 -11.60 -14.37
CA LEU A 124 11.22 -11.66 -13.48
C LEU A 124 12.07 -12.89 -13.80
N MET A 125 13.30 -12.65 -14.18
CA MET A 125 14.23 -13.70 -14.56
C MET A 125 14.97 -14.24 -13.31
N ALA A 126 14.65 -15.44 -12.88
CA ALA A 126 15.15 -16.07 -11.68
C ALA A 126 15.88 -17.41 -11.94
N GLY A 127 16.22 -17.72 -13.19
CA GLY A 127 16.81 -18.99 -13.61
C GLY A 127 18.33 -19.12 -13.41
N GLY A 128 19.03 -18.04 -13.04
CA GLY A 128 20.50 -18.05 -12.96
C GLY A 128 21.05 -18.85 -11.79
N PHE A 129 22.18 -19.57 -12.01
CA PHE A 129 22.88 -20.40 -10.99
C PHE A 129 23.49 -19.59 -9.83
N GLY A 130 23.65 -18.28 -9.98
CA GLY A 130 24.24 -17.44 -8.93
C GLY A 130 25.70 -17.70 -8.60
N THR A 131 26.48 -18.27 -9.54
CA THR A 131 27.87 -18.74 -9.33
C THR A 131 28.80 -17.69 -8.74
N ARG A 132 28.61 -16.42 -9.06
CA ARG A 132 29.41 -15.29 -8.53
C ARG A 132 29.22 -15.08 -7.02
N LEU A 133 28.15 -15.60 -6.44
CA LEU A 133 27.82 -15.47 -5.01
C LEU A 133 28.11 -16.75 -4.22
N TYR A 134 28.82 -17.75 -4.82
CA TYR A 134 29.23 -18.93 -4.10
C TYR A 134 30.13 -18.52 -2.90
N PRO A 135 30.00 -19.09 -1.70
CA PRO A 135 29.19 -20.29 -1.36
C PRO A 135 27.74 -20.03 -0.93
N LEU A 136 27.29 -18.76 -0.91
CA LEU A 136 25.92 -18.38 -0.46
C LEU A 136 24.81 -19.04 -1.31
N THR A 137 25.12 -19.29 -2.57
CA THR A 137 24.18 -19.89 -3.54
C THR A 137 24.32 -21.39 -3.67
N LYS A 138 25.08 -22.07 -2.78
CA LYS A 138 25.26 -23.51 -2.84
C LYS A 138 23.95 -24.30 -2.71
N ASN A 139 23.08 -23.88 -1.75
CA ASN A 139 21.84 -24.58 -1.43
C ASN A 139 20.61 -23.60 -1.45
N THR A 140 20.82 -22.39 -1.84
CA THR A 140 19.76 -21.34 -1.88
C THR A 140 19.90 -20.58 -3.19
N PRO A 141 18.86 -20.57 -4.04
CA PRO A 141 18.92 -19.83 -5.28
C PRO A 141 19.07 -18.32 -5.01
N LYS A 142 19.86 -17.63 -5.82
CA LYS A 142 20.14 -16.19 -5.68
C LYS A 142 18.88 -15.34 -5.38
N PRO A 143 17.73 -15.55 -6.05
CA PRO A 143 16.51 -14.80 -5.78
C PRO A 143 16.00 -14.90 -4.34
N LEU A 144 16.31 -16.00 -3.65
CA LEU A 144 15.93 -16.22 -2.25
C LEU A 144 16.98 -15.78 -1.23
N LEU A 145 18.15 -15.30 -1.67
CA LEU A 145 19.12 -14.71 -0.74
C LEU A 145 18.52 -13.46 -0.11
N LYS A 146 18.63 -13.37 1.22
CA LYS A 146 18.08 -12.25 1.98
C LYS A 146 19.00 -11.04 1.92
N VAL A 147 18.41 -9.87 1.68
CA VAL A 147 19.02 -8.56 1.92
C VAL A 147 18.20 -7.89 3.02
N GLY A 148 18.78 -7.81 4.19
CA GLY A 148 18.03 -7.46 5.39
C GLY A 148 17.08 -8.58 5.83
N LYS A 149 15.79 -8.28 5.94
CA LYS A 149 14.78 -9.23 6.46
C LYS A 149 14.12 -10.09 5.38
N LYS A 150 14.21 -9.70 4.10
CA LYS A 150 13.45 -10.28 2.98
C LYS A 150 14.38 -10.78 1.86
N PRO A 151 13.96 -11.81 1.10
CA PRO A 151 14.61 -12.19 -0.15
C PRO A 151 14.68 -11.05 -1.16
N ILE A 152 15.74 -11.06 -2.00
CA ILE A 152 15.89 -10.06 -3.08
C ILE A 152 14.67 -10.05 -3.98
N LEU A 153 14.17 -11.22 -4.40
CA LEU A 153 13.03 -11.34 -5.29
C LEU A 153 11.74 -10.82 -4.65
N GLU A 154 11.54 -11.06 -3.32
CA GLU A 154 10.39 -10.51 -2.61
C GLU A 154 10.41 -8.98 -2.57
N THR A 155 11.59 -8.39 -2.37
CA THR A 155 11.76 -6.94 -2.38
C THR A 155 11.37 -6.35 -3.74
N ILE A 156 11.83 -6.98 -4.83
CA ILE A 156 11.51 -6.57 -6.21
C ILE A 156 10.00 -6.69 -6.47
N ILE A 157 9.40 -7.84 -6.15
CA ILE A 157 7.96 -8.07 -6.30
C ILE A 157 7.15 -7.02 -5.53
N SER A 158 7.53 -6.76 -4.26
CA SER A 158 6.84 -5.75 -3.43
C SER A 158 6.88 -4.36 -4.05
N GLN A 159 8.02 -3.95 -4.62
CA GLN A 159 8.15 -2.65 -5.30
C GLN A 159 7.21 -2.54 -6.51
N PHE A 160 7.14 -3.56 -7.35
CA PHE A 160 6.22 -3.58 -8.48
C PHE A 160 4.75 -3.59 -8.03
N ALA A 161 4.42 -4.40 -7.01
CA ALA A 161 3.07 -4.48 -6.46
C ALA A 161 2.62 -3.13 -5.86
N GLU A 162 3.51 -2.42 -5.15
CA GLU A 162 3.26 -1.06 -4.66
C GLU A 162 2.98 -0.04 -5.77
N HIS A 163 3.45 -0.32 -7.00
CA HIS A 163 3.17 0.48 -8.20
C HIS A 163 1.97 -0.03 -9.01
N GLY A 164 1.20 -0.99 -8.47
CA GLY A 164 -0.03 -1.49 -9.05
C GLY A 164 0.11 -2.63 -10.05
N PHE A 165 1.32 -3.19 -10.24
CA PHE A 165 1.49 -4.40 -11.05
C PHE A 165 1.03 -5.62 -10.26
N TYR A 166 0.20 -6.46 -10.88
CA TYR A 166 -0.35 -7.64 -10.20
C TYR A 166 -0.15 -8.95 -10.99
N ASN A 167 0.25 -8.90 -12.25
CA ASN A 167 0.53 -10.08 -13.07
C ASN A 167 2.02 -10.31 -13.20
N PHE A 168 2.54 -11.38 -12.62
CA PHE A 168 3.95 -11.72 -12.63
C PHE A 168 4.20 -13.06 -13.32
N TYR A 169 5.23 -13.08 -14.13
CA TYR A 169 5.83 -14.29 -14.69
C TYR A 169 7.23 -14.43 -14.12
N ILE A 170 7.55 -15.57 -13.54
CA ILE A 170 8.88 -15.83 -12.97
C ILE A 170 9.50 -16.96 -13.76
N SER A 171 10.55 -16.66 -14.55
CA SER A 171 11.32 -17.72 -15.17
C SER A 171 12.28 -18.32 -14.16
N THR A 172 12.34 -19.65 -14.09
CA THR A 172 13.10 -20.42 -13.12
C THR A 172 13.86 -21.53 -13.82
N HIS A 173 15.02 -21.89 -13.28
CA HIS A 173 15.80 -23.04 -13.73
C HIS A 173 16.41 -23.74 -12.50
N PHE A 174 17.48 -23.18 -11.94
CA PHE A 174 18.15 -23.72 -10.77
C PHE A 174 17.28 -23.57 -9.51
N GLU A 175 17.07 -24.67 -8.77
CA GLU A 175 16.31 -24.71 -7.51
C GLU A 175 14.90 -24.12 -7.61
N SER A 176 14.24 -24.36 -8.74
CA SER A 176 12.91 -23.80 -9.05
C SER A 176 11.86 -24.08 -7.98
N GLU A 177 11.90 -25.28 -7.38
CA GLU A 177 10.92 -25.69 -6.38
C GLU A 177 11.01 -24.89 -5.07
N GLN A 178 12.22 -24.42 -4.71
CA GLN A 178 12.37 -23.54 -3.54
C GLN A 178 11.68 -22.18 -3.78
N ILE A 179 11.80 -21.63 -5.00
CA ILE A 179 11.15 -20.36 -5.38
C ILE A 179 9.63 -20.53 -5.40
N LYS A 180 9.12 -21.60 -6.02
CA LYS A 180 7.69 -21.92 -6.06
C LYS A 180 7.10 -22.12 -4.66
N LYS A 181 7.81 -22.85 -3.78
CA LYS A 181 7.39 -23.07 -2.40
C LYS A 181 7.30 -21.79 -1.60
N TYR A 182 8.21 -20.83 -1.85
CA TYR A 182 8.26 -19.56 -1.12
C TYR A 182 7.13 -18.61 -1.54
N PHE A 183 6.96 -18.37 -2.85
CA PHE A 183 6.03 -17.39 -3.37
C PHE A 183 4.64 -17.94 -3.67
N LYS A 184 4.52 -19.27 -3.84
CA LYS A 184 3.27 -19.96 -4.22
C LYS A 184 2.66 -19.30 -5.48
N ASP A 185 1.36 -19.05 -5.48
CA ASP A 185 0.62 -18.37 -6.55
C ASP A 185 0.63 -16.83 -6.44
N GLY A 186 1.28 -16.27 -5.42
CA GLY A 186 1.35 -14.83 -5.19
C GLY A 186 0.18 -14.26 -4.40
N SER A 187 -0.86 -15.01 -4.10
CA SER A 187 -2.08 -14.54 -3.42
C SER A 187 -1.77 -13.88 -2.06
N GLN A 188 -0.78 -14.36 -1.33
CA GLN A 188 -0.32 -13.78 -0.07
C GLN A 188 0.24 -12.36 -0.19
N TYR A 189 0.58 -11.93 -1.40
CA TYR A 189 1.07 -10.58 -1.73
C TYR A 189 0.02 -9.76 -2.50
N GLY A 190 -1.20 -10.30 -2.70
CA GLY A 190 -2.24 -9.66 -3.50
C GLY A 190 -1.94 -9.58 -5.00
N ILE A 191 -1.13 -10.51 -5.52
CA ILE A 191 -0.69 -10.60 -6.91
C ILE A 191 -0.93 -12.01 -7.46
N ASN A 192 -0.79 -12.16 -8.77
CA ASN A 192 -0.83 -13.44 -9.47
C ASN A 192 0.56 -13.77 -10.01
N ILE A 193 1.09 -14.95 -9.66
CA ILE A 193 2.41 -15.43 -10.11
C ILE A 193 2.22 -16.68 -10.95
N GLN A 194 2.77 -16.65 -12.17
CA GLN A 194 2.93 -17.80 -13.04
C GLN A 194 4.41 -18.13 -13.21
N TYR A 195 4.75 -19.40 -13.18
CA TYR A 195 6.13 -19.87 -13.30
C TYR A 195 6.36 -20.42 -14.70
N MET A 196 7.51 -20.05 -15.26
CA MET A 196 8.02 -20.58 -16.51
C MET A 196 9.34 -21.29 -16.22
N TYR A 197 9.49 -22.52 -16.67
CA TYR A 197 10.71 -23.28 -16.50
C TYR A 197 11.60 -23.14 -17.73
N GLU A 198 12.86 -22.82 -17.51
CA GLU A 198 13.90 -22.81 -18.55
C GLU A 198 14.59 -24.17 -18.55
N ASP A 199 14.45 -24.95 -19.61
CA ASP A 199 15.16 -26.25 -19.77
C ASP A 199 16.67 -26.03 -19.84
N GLU A 200 17.09 -24.95 -20.48
CA GLU A 200 18.47 -24.48 -20.56
C GLU A 200 18.54 -22.98 -20.21
N PRO A 201 19.68 -22.48 -19.71
CA PRO A 201 19.84 -21.06 -19.42
C PRO A 201 19.67 -20.20 -20.70
N LEU A 202 18.57 -19.48 -20.82
CA LEU A 202 18.23 -18.69 -22.01
C LEU A 202 18.90 -17.30 -22.06
N GLY A 203 19.73 -16.96 -21.08
CA GLY A 203 20.43 -15.67 -21.00
C GLY A 203 19.52 -14.52 -20.59
N THR A 204 19.95 -13.30 -20.95
CA THR A 204 19.37 -12.07 -20.37
C THR A 204 17.93 -11.76 -20.81
N ALA A 205 17.47 -12.23 -21.96
CA ALA A 205 16.13 -11.93 -22.46
C ALA A 205 15.44 -13.16 -23.10
N GLY A 206 16.09 -14.32 -23.09
CA GLY A 206 15.58 -15.52 -23.78
C GLY A 206 14.28 -16.04 -23.17
N SER A 207 14.07 -15.86 -21.86
CA SER A 207 12.84 -16.26 -21.20
C SER A 207 11.59 -15.47 -21.67
N LEU A 208 11.75 -14.35 -22.40
CA LEU A 208 10.61 -13.70 -23.08
C LEU A 208 9.94 -14.64 -24.08
N GLY A 209 10.70 -15.53 -24.72
CA GLY A 209 10.17 -16.53 -25.66
C GLY A 209 9.28 -17.60 -24.99
N LEU A 210 9.31 -17.71 -23.68
CA LEU A 210 8.48 -18.64 -22.91
C LEU A 210 7.13 -18.06 -22.51
N LEU A 211 6.93 -16.75 -22.69
CA LEU A 211 5.66 -16.12 -22.35
C LEU A 211 4.51 -16.69 -23.21
N PRO A 212 3.33 -16.87 -22.63
CA PRO A 212 2.14 -17.25 -23.39
C PRO A 212 1.85 -16.25 -24.51
N LYS A 213 1.42 -16.71 -25.68
CA LYS A 213 1.17 -15.87 -26.87
C LYS A 213 0.10 -14.78 -26.70
N ASN A 214 -0.67 -14.87 -25.64
CA ASN A 214 -1.76 -13.94 -25.31
C ASN A 214 -1.39 -12.92 -24.22
N VAL A 215 -0.09 -12.80 -23.91
CA VAL A 215 0.46 -11.88 -22.92
C VAL A 215 1.01 -10.63 -23.58
#